data_b525c5a45f00ec08ab9f912129b67e14
#
_entry.id   b525c5a45f00ec08ab9f912129b67e14
#
_cell.length_a   1.000
_cell.length_b   1.000
_cell.length_c   1.000
_cell.angle_alpha   90.00
_cell.angle_beta   90.00
_cell.angle_gamma   90.00
#
_symmetry.space_group_name_H-M   'P 1'
#
loop_
_entity.id
_entity.type
_entity.pdbx_description
1 polymer ?
#
loop_
_entity_poly.entity_id
_entity_poly.type
_entity_poly.pdbx_seq_one_letter_code
_entity_poly.pdbx_strand_id
1 'polypeptide(L)'
;MKNQKFKPFFDKFFWTIAIVTAVILVAANTLCIYAPIILLFLIPLDLFILYFFVSPFFGYVELRKESLFIKFGFILKKEIPYKKIRGIVKERKLYSESMLSLKNAIEHVNIKYNSFDVITVSVINNDAFIEALEVRKKSFA
;
A
#
# COMPACT_ATOMS: atom_id res chain seq x y z
N MET A 1 -15.73 9.33 -18.91
CA MET A 1 -14.38 8.75 -18.72
C MET A 1 -14.50 7.31 -18.27
N LYS A 2 -13.73 6.38 -18.85
CA LYS A 2 -13.68 4.99 -18.38
C LYS A 2 -12.92 4.89 -17.06
N ASN A 3 -13.32 3.97 -16.19
CA ASN A 3 -12.54 3.65 -15.01
C ASN A 3 -11.17 3.07 -15.40
N GLN A 4 -10.11 3.54 -14.76
CA GLN A 4 -8.76 3.05 -14.95
C GLN A 4 -8.26 2.44 -13.64
N LYS A 5 -7.77 1.21 -13.70
CA LYS A 5 -7.29 0.47 -12.53
C LYS A 5 -5.79 0.26 -12.62
N PHE A 6 -5.09 0.62 -11.54
CA PHE A 6 -3.65 0.47 -11.39
C PHE A 6 -3.37 -0.58 -10.31
N LYS A 7 -2.48 -1.52 -10.65
CA LYS A 7 -2.03 -2.56 -9.71
C LYS A 7 -0.90 -2.03 -8.84
N PRO A 8 -0.76 -2.50 -7.59
CA PRO A 8 0.37 -2.15 -6.74
C PRO A 8 1.68 -2.66 -7.35
N PHE A 9 2.76 -1.93 -7.08
CA PHE A 9 4.11 -2.29 -7.47
C PHE A 9 4.90 -2.73 -6.24
N PHE A 10 5.66 -3.81 -6.40
CA PHE A 10 6.52 -4.40 -5.36
C PHE A 10 7.95 -4.37 -5.85
N ASP A 11 8.80 -3.59 -5.20
CA ASP A 11 10.21 -3.48 -5.57
C ASP A 11 11.09 -4.54 -4.87
N LYS A 12 12.39 -4.52 -5.18
CA LYS A 12 13.38 -5.43 -4.59
C LYS A 12 13.46 -5.26 -3.06
N PHE A 13 13.25 -4.05 -2.56
CA PHE A 13 13.30 -3.76 -1.13
C PHE A 13 12.15 -4.46 -0.39
N PHE A 14 10.93 -4.43 -0.92
CA PHE A 14 9.80 -5.18 -0.39
C PHE A 14 10.10 -6.68 -0.30
N TRP A 15 10.60 -7.25 -1.40
CA TRP A 15 10.92 -8.68 -1.44
C TRP A 15 12.05 -9.06 -0.48
N THR A 16 13.06 -8.20 -0.33
CA THR A 16 14.14 -8.43 0.64
C THR A 16 13.60 -8.50 2.06
N ILE A 17 12.74 -7.54 2.45
CA ILE A 17 12.12 -7.54 3.78
C ILE A 17 11.24 -8.78 3.95
N ALA A 18 10.44 -9.13 2.96
CA ALA A 18 9.56 -10.31 3.02
C ALA A 18 10.34 -11.61 3.22
N ILE A 19 11.44 -11.80 2.48
CA ILE A 19 12.30 -12.99 2.61
C ILE A 19 12.98 -13.03 3.98
N VAL A 20 13.58 -11.92 4.43
CA VAL A 20 14.23 -11.85 5.75
C VAL A 20 13.22 -12.14 6.85
N THR A 21 12.05 -11.56 6.78
CA THR A 21 10.97 -11.83 7.76
C THR A 21 10.55 -13.29 7.74
N ALA A 22 10.35 -13.89 6.57
CA ALA A 22 10.01 -15.31 6.46
C ALA A 22 11.07 -16.22 7.08
N VAL A 23 12.36 -15.94 6.85
CA VAL A 23 13.47 -16.69 7.45
C VAL A 23 13.44 -16.58 8.99
N ILE A 24 13.22 -15.38 9.52
CA ILE A 24 13.14 -15.15 10.97
C ILE A 24 11.96 -15.92 11.57
N LEU A 25 10.78 -15.87 10.93
CA LEU A 25 9.60 -16.59 11.41
C LEU A 25 9.82 -18.10 11.43
N VAL A 26 10.40 -18.67 10.36
CA VAL A 26 10.72 -20.09 10.29
C VAL A 26 11.72 -20.47 11.40
N ALA A 27 12.78 -19.70 11.59
CA ALA A 27 13.77 -19.93 12.63
C ALA A 27 13.15 -19.86 14.05
N ALA A 28 12.35 -18.85 14.32
CA ALA A 28 11.69 -18.68 15.62
C ALA A 28 10.74 -19.86 15.92
N ASN A 29 9.91 -20.26 14.97
CA ASN A 29 9.01 -21.40 15.14
C ASN A 29 9.78 -22.72 15.34
N THR A 30 10.88 -22.92 14.61
CA THR A 30 11.71 -24.13 14.75
C THR A 30 12.36 -24.21 16.12
N LEU A 31 12.88 -23.10 16.65
CA LEU A 31 13.48 -23.05 18.00
C LEU A 31 12.44 -23.28 19.11
N CYS A 32 11.20 -22.85 18.89
CA CYS A 32 10.12 -22.97 19.88
C CYS A 32 9.30 -24.26 19.76
N ILE A 33 9.66 -25.20 18.89
CA ILE A 33 8.90 -26.44 18.66
C ILE A 33 8.75 -27.29 19.93
N TYR A 34 9.73 -27.20 20.86
CA TYR A 34 9.70 -27.92 22.11
C TYR A 34 9.01 -27.15 23.27
N ALA A 35 8.50 -25.95 22.98
CA ALA A 35 7.82 -25.10 23.93
C ALA A 35 6.40 -24.73 23.46
N PRO A 36 5.42 -25.66 23.55
CA PRO A 36 4.09 -25.49 22.95
C PRO A 36 3.32 -24.26 23.45
N ILE A 37 3.59 -23.82 24.68
CA ILE A 37 3.00 -22.59 25.23
C ILE A 37 3.47 -21.36 24.45
N ILE A 38 4.74 -21.32 24.06
CA ILE A 38 5.28 -20.19 23.26
C ILE A 38 4.68 -20.20 21.86
N LEU A 39 4.54 -21.37 21.24
CA LEU A 39 3.91 -21.52 19.93
C LEU A 39 2.46 -21.02 19.93
N LEU A 40 1.72 -21.17 21.01
CA LEU A 40 0.36 -20.67 21.13
C LEU A 40 0.26 -19.15 20.92
N PHE A 41 1.31 -18.40 21.30
CA PHE A 41 1.39 -16.95 21.08
C PHE A 41 2.06 -16.59 19.75
N LEU A 42 3.02 -17.39 19.27
CA LEU A 42 3.73 -17.14 18.02
C LEU A 42 2.80 -17.32 16.82
N ILE A 43 1.97 -18.36 16.76
CA ILE A 43 1.09 -18.63 15.63
C ILE A 43 0.16 -17.45 15.29
N PRO A 44 -0.57 -16.84 16.24
CA PRO A 44 -1.36 -15.65 15.96
C PRO A 44 -0.53 -14.47 15.46
N LEU A 45 0.69 -14.29 16.01
CA LEU A 45 1.60 -13.23 15.57
C LEU A 45 2.09 -13.47 14.15
N ASP A 46 2.44 -14.70 13.80
CA ASP A 46 2.87 -15.09 12.45
C ASP A 46 1.76 -14.83 11.43
N LEU A 47 0.52 -15.21 11.75
CA LEU A 47 -0.64 -14.95 10.91
C LEU A 47 -0.88 -13.45 10.70
N PHE A 48 -0.67 -12.64 11.74
CA PHE A 48 -0.78 -11.19 11.67
C PHE A 48 0.31 -10.60 10.75
N ILE A 49 1.56 -11.03 10.91
CA ILE A 49 2.67 -10.59 10.05
C ILE A 49 2.43 -11.03 8.60
N LEU A 50 2.02 -12.28 8.38
CA LEU A 50 1.68 -12.80 7.06
C LEU A 50 0.57 -11.98 6.38
N TYR A 51 -0.44 -11.57 7.14
CA TYR A 51 -1.50 -10.69 6.66
C TYR A 51 -0.95 -9.38 6.08
N PHE A 52 0.04 -8.74 6.73
CA PHE A 52 0.67 -7.52 6.23
C PHE A 52 1.39 -7.71 4.90
N PHE A 53 2.04 -8.85 4.69
CA PHE A 53 2.75 -9.13 3.44
C PHE A 53 1.81 -9.57 2.32
N VAL A 54 0.75 -10.31 2.64
CA VAL A 54 -0.19 -10.84 1.63
C VAL A 54 -1.24 -9.81 1.24
N SER A 55 -1.72 -9.02 2.19
CA SER A 55 -2.80 -8.04 1.98
C SER A 55 -2.56 -7.07 0.82
N PRO A 56 -1.37 -6.48 0.62
CA PRO A 56 -1.11 -5.54 -0.47
C PRO A 56 -1.30 -6.12 -1.88
N PHE A 57 -1.13 -7.42 -2.07
CA PHE A 57 -1.36 -8.07 -3.37
C PHE A 57 -2.81 -7.99 -3.84
N PHE A 58 -3.75 -7.85 -2.90
CA PHE A 58 -5.18 -7.68 -3.17
C PHE A 58 -5.60 -6.21 -3.22
N GLY A 59 -4.65 -5.30 -3.01
CA GLY A 59 -4.85 -3.87 -3.15
C GLY A 59 -4.88 -3.42 -4.61
N TYR A 60 -5.46 -2.27 -4.86
CA TYR A 60 -5.38 -1.57 -6.14
C TYR A 60 -5.82 -0.12 -5.99
N VAL A 61 -5.46 0.68 -6.99
CA VAL A 61 -5.89 2.06 -7.13
C VAL A 61 -6.77 2.15 -8.37
N GLU A 62 -7.93 2.77 -8.26
CA GLU A 62 -8.88 2.93 -9.35
C GLU A 62 -9.29 4.39 -9.51
N LEU A 63 -9.08 4.92 -10.70
CA LEU A 63 -9.61 6.24 -11.08
C LEU A 63 -11.05 6.07 -11.57
N ARG A 64 -12.02 6.43 -10.72
CA ARG A 64 -13.46 6.44 -11.02
C ARG A 64 -13.86 7.73 -11.72
N LYS A 65 -15.14 7.87 -12.05
CA LYS A 65 -15.65 9.07 -12.74
C LYS A 65 -15.40 10.36 -11.96
N GLU A 66 -15.69 10.38 -10.65
CA GLU A 66 -15.66 11.58 -9.80
C GLU A 66 -14.69 11.48 -8.61
N SER A 67 -14.04 10.32 -8.44
CA SER A 67 -13.23 10.03 -7.27
C SER A 67 -12.06 9.10 -7.59
N LEU A 68 -11.04 9.20 -6.75
CA LEU A 68 -9.96 8.25 -6.63
C LEU A 68 -10.36 7.19 -5.58
N PHE A 69 -10.41 5.94 -5.96
CA PHE A 69 -10.68 4.82 -5.07
C PHE A 69 -9.40 4.01 -4.83
N ILE A 70 -9.07 3.79 -3.57
CA ILE A 70 -7.89 3.03 -3.15
C ILE A 70 -8.34 1.89 -2.25
N LYS A 71 -7.98 0.67 -2.63
CA LYS A 71 -8.13 -0.52 -1.81
C LYS A 71 -6.77 -0.94 -1.30
N PHE A 72 -6.59 -0.96 0.02
CA PHE A 72 -5.31 -1.25 0.68
C PHE A 72 -5.06 -2.75 0.97
N GLY A 73 -5.95 -3.60 0.53
CA GLY A 73 -5.85 -5.03 0.77
C GLY A 73 -7.23 -5.68 0.86
N PHE A 74 -7.44 -6.54 1.86
CA PHE A 74 -8.73 -7.24 2.01
C PHE A 74 -9.84 -6.35 2.55
N ILE A 75 -9.55 -5.54 3.56
CA ILE A 75 -10.55 -4.85 4.38
C ILE A 75 -10.57 -3.35 4.11
N LEU A 76 -9.41 -2.70 4.16
CA LEU A 76 -9.33 -1.25 4.12
C LEU A 76 -9.50 -0.70 2.71
N LYS A 77 -10.36 0.32 2.59
CA LYS A 77 -10.62 1.05 1.36
C LYS A 77 -10.82 2.52 1.66
N LYS A 78 -10.44 3.38 0.74
CA LYS A 78 -10.65 4.82 0.81
C LYS A 78 -11.09 5.36 -0.53
N GLU A 79 -12.01 6.30 -0.51
CA GLU A 79 -12.48 7.03 -1.68
C GLU A 79 -12.29 8.52 -1.46
N ILE A 80 -11.66 9.19 -2.43
CA ILE A 80 -11.29 10.61 -2.35
C ILE A 80 -11.86 11.30 -3.59
N PRO A 81 -12.82 12.22 -3.44
CA PRO A 81 -13.30 13.04 -4.54
C PRO A 81 -12.16 13.89 -5.13
N TYR A 82 -12.08 14.01 -6.45
CA TYR A 82 -11.00 14.78 -7.11
C TYR A 82 -10.92 16.23 -6.62
N LYS A 83 -12.06 16.85 -6.32
CA LYS A 83 -12.15 18.22 -5.77
C LYS A 83 -11.40 18.40 -4.45
N LYS A 84 -11.21 17.32 -3.68
CA LYS A 84 -10.50 17.35 -2.40
C LYS A 84 -8.99 17.13 -2.54
N ILE A 85 -8.50 16.71 -3.71
CA ILE A 85 -7.08 16.49 -3.95
C ILE A 85 -6.38 17.83 -4.15
N ARG A 86 -5.43 18.13 -3.27
CA ARG A 86 -4.67 19.39 -3.28
C ARG A 86 -3.35 19.28 -4.03
N GLY A 87 -2.64 18.17 -3.83
CA GLY A 87 -1.33 17.95 -4.43
C GLY A 87 -1.03 16.49 -4.68
N ILE A 88 -0.20 16.24 -5.69
CA ILE A 88 0.29 14.93 -6.06
C ILE A 88 1.80 15.07 -6.16
N VAL A 89 2.56 14.29 -5.37
CA VAL A 89 4.02 14.37 -5.31
C VAL A 89 4.61 12.97 -5.43
N LYS A 90 5.51 12.79 -6.39
CA LYS A 90 6.31 11.59 -6.52
C LYS A 90 7.54 11.71 -5.62
N GLU A 91 7.75 10.74 -4.75
CA GLU A 91 8.88 10.74 -3.83
C GLU A 91 9.59 9.39 -3.82
N ARG A 92 10.85 9.42 -3.37
CA ARG A 92 11.67 8.24 -3.17
C ARG A 92 12.21 8.23 -1.75
N LYS A 93 11.45 7.61 -0.84
CA LYS A 93 11.79 7.53 0.59
C LYS A 93 11.50 6.13 1.12
N LEU A 94 12.21 5.70 2.15
CA LEU A 94 11.98 4.41 2.82
C LEU A 94 10.69 4.43 3.65
N TYR A 95 10.35 5.56 4.25
CA TYR A 95 9.15 5.71 5.09
C TYR A 95 7.97 6.30 4.30
N SER A 96 6.77 6.09 4.81
CA SER A 96 5.54 6.70 4.32
C SER A 96 5.15 7.86 5.22
N GLU A 97 4.70 8.97 4.64
CA GLU A 97 4.11 10.09 5.37
C GLU A 97 2.66 9.82 5.78
N SER A 98 2.09 8.70 5.35
CA SER A 98 0.69 8.33 5.57
C SER A 98 0.57 7.08 6.43
N MET A 99 -0.39 7.08 7.34
CA MET A 99 -0.78 5.89 8.10
C MET A 99 -1.52 4.88 7.22
N LEU A 100 -2.31 5.35 6.24
CA LEU A 100 -2.96 4.50 5.24
C LEU A 100 -2.11 4.51 3.96
N SER A 101 -1.43 3.41 3.71
CA SER A 101 -0.45 3.33 2.65
C SER A 101 -0.59 2.02 1.86
N LEU A 102 -0.59 2.12 0.54
CA LEU A 102 -0.35 1.03 -0.40
C LEU A 102 1.06 1.16 -0.98
N LYS A 103 2.02 1.44 -0.09
CA LYS A 103 3.42 1.63 -0.44
C LYS A 103 4.18 0.33 -0.29
N ASN A 104 4.54 -0.27 -1.39
CA ASN A 104 5.30 -1.53 -1.46
C ASN A 104 6.61 -1.35 -2.24
N ALA A 105 7.03 -0.09 -2.44
CA ALA A 105 8.25 0.29 -3.11
C ALA A 105 8.84 1.56 -2.50
N ILE A 106 10.15 1.77 -2.68
CA ILE A 106 10.85 2.99 -2.23
C ILE A 106 10.29 4.19 -2.99
N GLU A 107 10.09 4.06 -4.30
CA GLU A 107 9.44 5.09 -5.12
C GLU A 107 7.91 4.99 -4.97
N HIS A 108 7.29 6.09 -4.61
CA HIS A 108 5.87 6.16 -4.33
C HIS A 108 5.28 7.52 -4.67
N VAL A 109 3.97 7.59 -4.69
CA VAL A 109 3.19 8.80 -4.93
C VAL A 109 2.43 9.17 -3.68
N ASN A 110 2.68 10.37 -3.17
CA ASN A 110 1.94 10.98 -2.08
C ASN A 110 0.81 11.85 -2.63
N ILE A 111 -0.41 11.55 -2.26
CA ILE A 111 -1.60 12.29 -2.64
C ILE A 111 -2.08 13.07 -1.43
N LYS A 112 -1.92 14.37 -1.47
CA LYS A 112 -2.38 15.31 -0.44
C LYS A 112 -3.83 15.68 -0.71
N TYR A 113 -4.70 15.48 0.27
CA TYR A 113 -6.13 15.77 0.16
C TYR A 113 -6.66 16.38 1.46
N ASN A 114 -7.87 16.93 1.44
CA ASN A 114 -8.41 17.72 2.55
C ASN A 114 -7.42 18.80 3.01
N SER A 115 -7.33 19.08 4.33
CA SER A 115 -6.42 20.10 4.88
C SER A 115 -5.02 19.55 5.13
N PHE A 116 -4.90 18.35 5.71
CA PHE A 116 -3.63 17.77 6.16
C PHE A 116 -3.47 16.27 5.85
N ASP A 117 -4.46 15.67 5.21
CA ASP A 117 -4.43 14.24 4.95
C ASP A 117 -3.50 13.89 3.78
N VAL A 118 -2.75 12.81 3.94
CA VAL A 118 -1.87 12.25 2.91
C VAL A 118 -2.17 10.77 2.75
N ILE A 119 -2.24 10.30 1.52
CA ILE A 119 -2.26 8.88 1.17
C ILE A 119 -1.08 8.57 0.28
N THR A 120 -0.36 7.50 0.60
CA THR A 120 0.80 7.03 -0.15
C THR A 120 0.45 5.77 -0.92
N VAL A 121 0.76 5.75 -2.22
CA VAL A 121 0.55 4.60 -3.10
C VAL A 121 1.78 4.33 -3.96
N SER A 122 2.04 3.06 -4.28
CA SER A 122 3.03 2.64 -5.28
C SER A 122 2.34 1.75 -6.29
N VAL A 123 2.31 2.18 -7.54
CA VAL A 123 1.69 1.44 -8.65
C VAL A 123 2.71 1.10 -9.72
N ILE A 124 2.41 0.13 -10.59
CA ILE A 124 3.34 -0.38 -11.61
C ILE A 124 3.91 0.73 -12.49
N ASN A 125 3.13 1.77 -12.79
CA ASN A 125 3.60 2.95 -13.53
C ASN A 125 3.13 4.21 -12.81
N ASN A 126 3.95 4.70 -11.88
CA ASN A 126 3.65 5.90 -11.10
C ASN A 126 3.46 7.15 -11.98
N ASP A 127 4.23 7.28 -13.08
CA ASP A 127 4.16 8.46 -13.94
C ASP A 127 2.86 8.50 -14.74
N ALA A 128 2.47 7.37 -15.34
CA ALA A 128 1.17 7.26 -16.02
C ALA A 128 -0.02 7.44 -15.06
N PHE A 129 0.12 6.99 -13.83
CA PHE A 129 -0.88 7.20 -12.78
C PHE A 129 -1.02 8.67 -12.41
N ILE A 130 0.12 9.37 -12.20
CA ILE A 130 0.13 10.81 -11.88
C ILE A 130 -0.52 11.60 -13.01
N GLU A 131 -0.10 11.37 -14.27
CA GLU A 131 -0.66 12.04 -15.43
C GLU A 131 -2.18 11.84 -15.54
N ALA A 132 -2.64 10.60 -15.43
CA ALA A 132 -4.07 10.29 -15.47
C ALA A 132 -4.86 10.94 -14.33
N LEU A 133 -4.28 11.00 -13.14
CA LEU A 133 -4.88 11.61 -11.96
C LEU A 133 -4.94 13.14 -12.09
N GLU A 134 -3.89 13.78 -12.61
CA GLU A 134 -3.87 15.23 -12.86
C GLU A 134 -4.88 15.66 -13.91
N VAL A 135 -5.00 14.91 -15.00
CA VAL A 135 -6.02 15.17 -16.04
C VAL A 135 -7.41 15.15 -15.42
N ARG A 136 -7.70 14.14 -14.59
CA ARG A 136 -9.02 14.05 -13.93
C ARG A 136 -9.22 15.15 -12.90
N LYS A 137 -8.21 15.47 -12.10
CA LYS A 137 -8.28 16.57 -11.15
C LYS A 137 -8.61 17.90 -11.85
N LYS A 138 -7.95 18.20 -12.97
CA LYS A 138 -8.20 19.42 -13.76
C LYS A 138 -9.63 19.49 -14.31
N SER A 139 -10.25 18.37 -14.67
CA SER A 139 -11.63 18.33 -15.17
C SER A 139 -12.69 18.60 -14.09
N PHE A 140 -12.30 18.56 -12.80
CA PHE A 140 -13.18 18.81 -11.65
C PHE A 140 -12.75 20.03 -10.81
N ALA A 141 -11.72 20.74 -11.24
CA ALA A 141 -11.23 21.95 -10.57
C ALA A 141 -12.15 23.16 -10.79
#